data_09fba450cbdc816d87209de22b6b658e
#
_entry.id   09fba450cbdc816d87209de22b6b658e
#
_cell.length_a   1.000
_cell.length_b   1.000
_cell.length_c   1.000
_cell.angle_alpha   90.00
_cell.angle_beta   90.00
_cell.angle_gamma   90.00
#
_symmetry.space_group_name_H-M   'P 1'
#
loop_
_entity.id
_entity.type
_entity.pdbx_description
1 polymer ?
#
loop_
_entity_poly.entity_id
_entity_poly.type
_entity_poly.pdbx_seq_one_letter_code
_entity_poly.pdbx_strand_id
1 'polypeptide(L)'
;MKEKAKRLGTILFPVILFLYPLLKITQGIELTDTCYGLVNYRFFPHAGQEWTVATYLANVLGALLMRLPFGDSLVGMRFYTGLFVSAKALLAYFFLKGKMPSWIVFLGEFAAISLCWIPTTSLYNYLTFFLFLCGTVLLYRGLIWQNRKWMAFAGVCLGASVLTRLPNIVECALIIAVFYYGILKKKKAAEIWKDVAACVIGFVAAFLVGFLAISLQFRFDAYPKMLAGLAGYSGTDETYSSFSMITSVVSAYVEAFKWVLLLGIAALLGTVLFFLLPGKFEKGKMALYLCMLPVLLRFLWGRGMFNLQYAFYWSVFEWCMVLLYAAIGLCIWTLADPLVFRRDKLLSLMVLLVILITPIGSNNETYPNMNNLFLVAPVTFWMGYRLLLKLRRLPYSFACRAMLVCVAVVFLVQSTGFGVHAVFRDSIEGQKRDTRVVNCKKLSGAKTNRANAEQLQDVVDYYAEHADELEENSRLLTFGDVPGFCWLFDLPSALSHDWPDMNTYPAETMQTDLEALSQAGEKPLVILCPGKVDTEDAQEAQKWELLQEFLAQNAYERKLDNGTYQIYE
;
A
#
# COMPACT_ATOMS: atom_id res chain seq x y z
N MET A 1 -38.76 -4.82 -6.84
CA MET A 1 -37.62 -4.12 -6.20
C MET A 1 -36.67 -5.07 -5.44
N LYS A 2 -37.12 -5.94 -4.55
CA LYS A 2 -36.25 -6.86 -3.77
C LYS A 2 -35.38 -7.80 -4.64
N GLU A 3 -35.92 -8.34 -5.72
CA GLU A 3 -35.19 -9.25 -6.63
C GLU A 3 -34.10 -8.51 -7.43
N LYS A 4 -34.40 -7.30 -7.90
CA LYS A 4 -33.44 -6.42 -8.60
C LYS A 4 -32.27 -6.03 -7.68
N ALA A 5 -32.59 -5.66 -6.43
CA ALA A 5 -31.58 -5.37 -5.40
C ALA A 5 -30.73 -6.61 -5.05
N LYS A 6 -31.32 -7.81 -5.05
CA LYS A 6 -30.61 -9.08 -4.85
C LYS A 6 -29.65 -9.38 -6.00
N ARG A 7 -30.05 -9.17 -7.26
CA ARG A 7 -29.17 -9.34 -8.44
C ARG A 7 -28.02 -8.37 -8.44
N LEU A 8 -28.25 -7.07 -8.11
CA LEU A 8 -27.19 -6.09 -7.97
C LEU A 8 -26.14 -6.51 -6.93
N GLY A 9 -26.59 -6.90 -5.73
CA GLY A 9 -25.68 -7.32 -4.66
C GLY A 9 -25.01 -8.67 -4.86
N THR A 10 -25.54 -9.53 -5.72
CA THR A 10 -25.02 -10.89 -5.90
C THR A 10 -24.12 -11.02 -7.14
N ILE A 11 -24.37 -10.24 -8.18
CA ILE A 11 -23.70 -10.38 -9.47
C ILE A 11 -22.99 -9.07 -9.87
N LEU A 12 -23.73 -7.97 -10.00
CA LEU A 12 -23.19 -6.74 -10.60
C LEU A 12 -22.06 -6.13 -9.77
N PHE A 13 -22.25 -5.97 -8.44
CA PHE A 13 -21.22 -5.38 -7.60
C PHE A 13 -19.93 -6.22 -7.56
N PRO A 14 -19.96 -7.54 -7.34
CA PRO A 14 -18.77 -8.38 -7.45
C PRO A 14 -18.07 -8.29 -8.82
N VAL A 15 -18.82 -8.25 -9.92
CA VAL A 15 -18.25 -8.11 -11.26
C VAL A 15 -17.53 -6.78 -11.43
N ILE A 16 -18.15 -5.68 -10.98
CA ILE A 16 -17.49 -4.36 -11.02
C ILE A 16 -16.21 -4.36 -10.18
N LEU A 17 -16.26 -4.86 -8.93
CA LEU A 17 -15.09 -4.92 -8.05
C LEU A 17 -13.98 -5.81 -8.62
N PHE A 18 -14.34 -6.86 -9.36
CA PHE A 18 -13.37 -7.73 -10.03
C PHE A 18 -12.70 -7.04 -11.22
N LEU A 19 -13.48 -6.34 -12.06
CA LEU A 19 -12.97 -5.76 -13.31
C LEU A 19 -12.28 -4.41 -13.11
N TYR A 20 -12.67 -3.65 -12.08
CA TYR A 20 -12.21 -2.28 -11.88
C TYR A 20 -10.67 -2.15 -11.77
N PRO A 21 -9.92 -2.99 -11.03
CA PRO A 21 -8.47 -2.92 -11.01
C PRO A 21 -7.81 -3.17 -12.37
N LEU A 22 -8.47 -3.92 -13.26
CA LEU A 22 -7.90 -4.29 -14.56
C LEU A 22 -7.94 -3.16 -15.58
N LEU A 23 -8.72 -2.09 -15.34
CA LEU A 23 -8.91 -1.02 -16.31
C LEU A 23 -7.64 -0.18 -16.57
N LYS A 24 -6.70 -0.11 -15.61
CA LYS A 24 -5.52 0.76 -15.69
C LYS A 24 -4.18 0.01 -15.83
N ILE A 25 -4.19 -1.29 -16.02
CA ILE A 25 -2.96 -2.11 -16.03
C ILE A 25 -1.93 -1.67 -17.09
N THR A 26 -2.39 -1.00 -18.16
CA THR A 26 -1.54 -0.50 -19.24
C THR A 26 -0.96 0.90 -18.97
N GLN A 27 -1.35 1.58 -17.88
CA GLN A 27 -1.00 2.98 -17.64
C GLN A 27 0.27 3.11 -16.79
N GLY A 28 1.18 3.96 -17.27
CA GLY A 28 2.44 4.33 -16.62
C GLY A 28 3.60 3.37 -16.90
N ILE A 29 4.80 3.92 -16.92
CA ILE A 29 6.08 3.19 -16.87
C ILE A 29 6.90 3.85 -15.78
N GLU A 30 7.33 3.05 -14.82
CA GLU A 30 8.09 3.49 -13.67
C GLU A 30 9.18 2.46 -13.40
N LEU A 31 10.42 2.90 -13.22
CA LEU A 31 11.62 2.05 -13.14
C LEU A 31 12.17 1.91 -11.72
N THR A 32 11.50 2.50 -10.72
CA THR A 32 11.91 2.48 -9.31
C THR A 32 11.23 1.31 -8.56
N ASP A 33 10.35 1.57 -7.60
CA ASP A 33 9.72 0.58 -6.72
C ASP A 33 9.06 -0.58 -7.46
N THR A 34 8.30 -0.26 -8.54
CA THR A 34 7.64 -1.28 -9.37
C THR A 34 8.64 -2.26 -9.94
N CYS A 35 9.69 -1.70 -10.56
CA CYS A 35 10.69 -2.50 -11.24
C CYS A 35 11.73 -3.10 -10.30
N TYR A 36 12.01 -2.47 -9.14
CA TYR A 36 12.81 -3.10 -8.10
C TYR A 36 12.21 -4.44 -7.64
N GLY A 37 10.89 -4.49 -7.45
CA GLY A 37 10.20 -5.76 -7.21
C GLY A 37 10.40 -6.75 -8.36
N LEU A 38 10.36 -6.29 -9.62
CA LEU A 38 10.56 -7.15 -10.79
C LEU A 38 12.00 -7.68 -10.89
N VAL A 39 13.01 -6.88 -10.54
CA VAL A 39 14.42 -7.31 -10.44
C VAL A 39 14.55 -8.44 -9.43
N ASN A 40 14.04 -8.24 -8.21
CA ASN A 40 14.05 -9.26 -7.17
C ASN A 40 13.39 -10.57 -7.62
N TYR A 41 12.28 -10.51 -8.35
CA TYR A 41 11.56 -11.71 -8.83
C TYR A 41 12.28 -12.41 -9.97
N ARG A 42 12.89 -11.64 -10.87
CA ARG A 42 13.63 -12.15 -12.04
C ARG A 42 14.86 -12.92 -11.62
N PHE A 43 15.63 -12.37 -10.71
CA PHE A 43 16.89 -12.95 -10.26
C PHE A 43 16.78 -13.82 -9.01
N PHE A 44 15.56 -14.03 -8.48
CA PHE A 44 15.33 -14.94 -7.36
C PHE A 44 15.76 -16.37 -7.71
N PRO A 45 16.57 -17.05 -6.87
CA PRO A 45 17.00 -16.70 -5.51
C PRO A 45 18.37 -16.00 -5.39
N HIS A 46 18.97 -15.58 -6.48
CA HIS A 46 20.35 -15.12 -6.55
C HIS A 46 20.54 -13.62 -6.30
N ALA A 47 19.45 -12.82 -6.34
CA ALA A 47 19.51 -11.40 -6.00
C ALA A 47 19.77 -11.18 -4.50
N GLY A 48 20.46 -10.12 -4.16
CA GLY A 48 20.94 -9.66 -2.84
C GLY A 48 20.37 -10.36 -1.60
N GLN A 49 21.15 -11.25 -0.98
CA GLN A 49 20.67 -12.25 -0.03
C GLN A 49 19.83 -11.72 1.14
N GLU A 50 20.16 -10.54 1.70
CA GLU A 50 19.47 -10.02 2.87
C GLU A 50 18.04 -9.61 2.55
N TRP A 51 17.83 -8.80 1.49
CA TRP A 51 16.50 -8.41 1.04
C TRP A 51 15.68 -9.58 0.51
N THR A 52 16.33 -10.50 -0.20
CA THR A 52 15.69 -11.69 -0.74
C THR A 52 15.10 -12.55 0.38
N VAL A 53 15.80 -12.63 1.53
CA VAL A 53 15.33 -13.35 2.72
C VAL A 53 14.30 -12.54 3.51
N ALA A 54 14.47 -11.22 3.64
CA ALA A 54 13.57 -10.34 4.39
C ALA A 54 12.14 -10.28 3.79
N THR A 55 12.03 -10.42 2.47
CA THR A 55 10.77 -10.43 1.73
C THR A 55 10.51 -11.77 1.01
N TYR A 56 10.99 -12.84 1.58
CA TYR A 56 11.08 -14.17 0.97
C TYR A 56 9.78 -14.63 0.29
N LEU A 57 8.66 -14.60 1.01
CA LEU A 57 7.39 -15.11 0.47
C LEU A 57 6.87 -14.25 -0.70
N ALA A 58 7.13 -12.93 -0.66
CA ALA A 58 6.79 -12.05 -1.77
C ALA A 58 7.65 -12.34 -3.01
N ASN A 59 8.94 -12.61 -2.83
CA ASN A 59 9.86 -12.97 -3.91
C ASN A 59 9.51 -14.33 -4.52
N VAL A 60 9.21 -15.34 -3.71
CA VAL A 60 8.71 -16.65 -4.20
C VAL A 60 7.46 -16.47 -5.05
N LEU A 61 6.47 -15.71 -4.54
CA LEU A 61 5.23 -15.46 -5.26
C LEU A 61 5.48 -14.68 -6.56
N GLY A 62 6.29 -13.61 -6.51
CA GLY A 62 6.63 -12.80 -7.67
C GLY A 62 7.33 -13.61 -8.75
N ALA A 63 8.33 -14.42 -8.37
CA ALA A 63 9.02 -15.33 -9.30
C ALA A 63 8.08 -16.39 -9.92
N LEU A 64 7.11 -16.89 -9.16
CA LEU A 64 6.07 -17.78 -9.70
C LEU A 64 5.16 -17.05 -10.70
N LEU A 65 4.74 -15.83 -10.39
CA LEU A 65 3.90 -15.02 -11.28
C LEU A 65 4.62 -14.68 -12.59
N MET A 66 5.93 -14.41 -12.55
CA MET A 66 6.74 -14.19 -13.75
C MET A 66 6.78 -15.39 -14.70
N ARG A 67 6.65 -16.61 -14.18
CA ARG A 67 6.61 -17.84 -14.99
C ARG A 67 5.24 -18.09 -15.64
N LEU A 68 4.20 -17.37 -15.22
CA LEU A 68 2.87 -17.48 -15.82
C LEU A 68 2.81 -16.75 -17.18
N PRO A 69 1.82 -17.05 -18.04
CA PRO A 69 1.67 -16.36 -19.31
C PRO A 69 1.66 -14.83 -19.14
N PHE A 70 2.46 -14.14 -19.94
CA PHE A 70 2.66 -12.66 -19.87
C PHE A 70 3.30 -12.13 -18.58
N GLY A 71 3.62 -12.98 -17.60
CA GLY A 71 4.15 -12.58 -16.29
C GLY A 71 5.52 -11.87 -16.36
N ASP A 72 6.32 -12.12 -17.39
CA ASP A 72 7.60 -11.43 -17.64
C ASP A 72 7.43 -10.08 -18.36
N SER A 73 6.23 -9.51 -18.37
CA SER A 73 5.96 -8.17 -18.89
C SER A 73 5.33 -7.29 -17.82
N LEU A 74 5.55 -5.97 -17.91
CA LEU A 74 5.00 -4.99 -16.97
C LEU A 74 3.48 -5.08 -16.88
N VAL A 75 2.81 -5.15 -18.04
CA VAL A 75 1.34 -5.23 -18.11
C VAL A 75 0.83 -6.58 -17.58
N GLY A 76 1.51 -7.68 -17.86
CA GLY A 76 1.14 -8.99 -17.35
C GLY A 76 1.29 -9.10 -15.83
N MET A 77 2.40 -8.59 -15.27
CA MET A 77 2.57 -8.55 -13.82
C MET A 77 1.53 -7.66 -13.14
N ARG A 78 1.18 -6.52 -13.74
CA ARG A 78 0.09 -5.66 -13.28
C ARG A 78 -1.28 -6.33 -13.35
N PHE A 79 -1.51 -7.16 -14.37
CA PHE A 79 -2.72 -7.97 -14.44
C PHE A 79 -2.83 -8.89 -13.23
N TYR A 80 -1.77 -9.63 -12.89
CA TYR A 80 -1.77 -10.49 -11.70
C TYR A 80 -1.92 -9.70 -10.41
N THR A 81 -1.29 -8.53 -10.30
CA THR A 81 -1.47 -7.64 -9.15
C THR A 81 -2.91 -7.15 -9.04
N GLY A 82 -3.53 -6.77 -10.16
CA GLY A 82 -4.95 -6.40 -10.23
C GLY A 82 -5.87 -7.53 -9.72
N LEU A 83 -5.54 -8.79 -10.03
CA LEU A 83 -6.28 -9.95 -9.51
C LEU A 83 -6.16 -10.07 -7.98
N PHE A 84 -4.98 -9.77 -7.39
CA PHE A 84 -4.82 -9.71 -5.93
C PHE A 84 -5.68 -8.62 -5.30
N VAL A 85 -5.73 -7.44 -5.90
CA VAL A 85 -6.58 -6.34 -5.44
C VAL A 85 -8.06 -6.73 -5.53
N SER A 86 -8.46 -7.34 -6.65
CA SER A 86 -9.81 -7.87 -6.81
C SER A 86 -10.16 -8.93 -5.77
N ALA A 87 -9.23 -9.84 -5.50
CA ALA A 87 -9.42 -10.90 -4.49
C ALA A 87 -9.62 -10.33 -3.08
N LYS A 88 -8.85 -9.29 -2.69
CA LYS A 88 -9.04 -8.58 -1.42
C LYS A 88 -10.45 -7.99 -1.32
N ALA A 89 -10.84 -7.22 -2.32
CA ALA A 89 -12.16 -6.58 -2.36
C ALA A 89 -13.31 -7.60 -2.34
N LEU A 90 -13.20 -8.67 -3.12
CA LEU A 90 -14.22 -9.74 -3.13
C LEU A 90 -14.28 -10.51 -1.83
N LEU A 91 -13.14 -10.80 -1.18
CA LEU A 91 -13.09 -11.44 0.13
C LEU A 91 -13.84 -10.61 1.17
N ALA A 92 -13.52 -9.31 1.27
CA ALA A 92 -14.16 -8.39 2.19
C ALA A 92 -15.64 -8.19 1.84
N TYR A 93 -15.97 -8.02 0.56
CA TYR A 93 -17.35 -7.91 0.09
C TYR A 93 -18.21 -9.10 0.51
N PHE A 94 -17.77 -10.33 0.18
CA PHE A 94 -18.52 -11.55 0.53
C PHE A 94 -18.57 -11.81 2.04
N PHE A 95 -17.57 -11.38 2.78
CA PHE A 95 -17.55 -11.43 4.23
C PHE A 95 -18.58 -10.48 4.85
N LEU A 96 -18.72 -9.26 4.30
CA LEU A 96 -19.52 -8.18 4.89
C LEU A 96 -20.98 -8.14 4.38
N LYS A 97 -21.26 -8.54 3.13
CA LYS A 97 -22.60 -8.41 2.51
C LYS A 97 -23.73 -9.12 3.27
N GLY A 98 -23.41 -10.10 4.12
CA GLY A 98 -24.38 -10.76 5.00
C GLY A 98 -24.63 -10.07 6.33
N LYS A 99 -23.85 -9.01 6.62
CA LYS A 99 -23.89 -8.26 7.89
C LYS A 99 -24.42 -6.84 7.70
N MET A 100 -24.31 -6.29 6.51
CA MET A 100 -24.70 -4.94 6.16
C MET A 100 -25.22 -4.87 4.71
N PRO A 101 -25.93 -3.78 4.31
CA PRO A 101 -26.46 -3.65 2.96
C PRO A 101 -25.35 -3.73 1.90
N SER A 102 -25.54 -4.54 0.87
CA SER A 102 -24.53 -4.81 -0.18
C SER A 102 -24.05 -3.57 -0.93
N TRP A 103 -24.93 -2.56 -1.11
CA TRP A 103 -24.54 -1.30 -1.76
C TRP A 103 -23.56 -0.48 -0.91
N ILE A 104 -23.67 -0.52 0.43
CA ILE A 104 -22.72 0.15 1.35
C ILE A 104 -21.37 -0.56 1.28
N VAL A 105 -21.39 -1.90 1.31
CA VAL A 105 -20.16 -2.68 1.17
C VAL A 105 -19.50 -2.37 -0.18
N PHE A 106 -20.27 -2.35 -1.26
CA PHE A 106 -19.77 -2.01 -2.59
C PHE A 106 -19.09 -0.64 -2.63
N LEU A 107 -19.72 0.40 -2.09
CA LEU A 107 -19.12 1.75 -2.06
C LEU A 107 -17.81 1.78 -1.26
N GLY A 108 -17.76 1.08 -0.12
CA GLY A 108 -16.56 0.98 0.69
C GLY A 108 -15.42 0.25 -0.04
N GLU A 109 -15.73 -0.89 -0.66
CA GLU A 109 -14.73 -1.66 -1.42
C GLU A 109 -14.26 -0.92 -2.67
N PHE A 110 -15.17 -0.22 -3.36
CA PHE A 110 -14.83 0.58 -4.54
C PHE A 110 -13.86 1.71 -4.17
N ALA A 111 -14.10 2.41 -3.06
CA ALA A 111 -13.18 3.41 -2.53
C ALA A 111 -11.84 2.78 -2.10
N ALA A 112 -11.86 1.62 -1.42
CA ALA A 112 -10.66 0.92 -1.02
C ALA A 112 -9.79 0.50 -2.21
N ILE A 113 -10.38 -0.03 -3.29
CA ILE A 113 -9.68 -0.31 -4.54
C ILE A 113 -9.10 0.97 -5.13
N SER A 114 -9.89 2.04 -5.19
CA SER A 114 -9.50 3.31 -5.80
C SER A 114 -8.26 3.92 -5.13
N LEU A 115 -8.12 3.75 -3.81
CA LEU A 115 -6.97 4.26 -3.04
C LEU A 115 -5.79 3.28 -3.00
N CYS A 116 -6.05 1.98 -2.99
CA CYS A 116 -5.02 0.94 -2.96
C CYS A 116 -4.35 0.74 -4.33
N TRP A 117 -5.10 0.88 -5.42
CA TRP A 117 -4.64 0.51 -6.74
C TRP A 117 -4.20 1.71 -7.58
N ILE A 118 -2.92 1.97 -7.53
CA ILE A 118 -2.17 2.72 -8.54
C ILE A 118 -1.35 1.69 -9.32
N PRO A 119 -1.36 1.68 -10.67
CA PRO A 119 -0.76 0.60 -11.43
C PRO A 119 0.72 0.37 -11.11
N THR A 120 0.96 -0.61 -10.25
CA THR A 120 2.28 -1.09 -9.82
C THR A 120 2.36 -2.59 -10.09
N THR A 121 3.47 -3.22 -9.75
CA THR A 121 3.57 -4.68 -9.73
C THR A 121 3.24 -5.25 -8.36
N SER A 122 3.30 -6.56 -8.22
CA SER A 122 2.98 -7.26 -6.97
C SER A 122 4.05 -7.04 -5.90
N LEU A 123 4.13 -5.83 -5.37
CA LEU A 123 5.00 -5.52 -4.23
C LEU A 123 4.58 -6.32 -2.99
N TYR A 124 5.51 -6.52 -2.05
CA TYR A 124 5.27 -7.22 -0.79
C TYR A 124 4.04 -6.71 -0.03
N ASN A 125 3.71 -5.41 -0.15
CA ASN A 125 2.53 -4.80 0.50
C ASN A 125 1.20 -5.43 0.07
N TYR A 126 1.05 -5.83 -1.20
CA TYR A 126 -0.19 -6.46 -1.67
C TYR A 126 -0.43 -7.80 -1.00
N LEU A 127 0.63 -8.61 -0.86
CA LEU A 127 0.56 -9.90 -0.19
C LEU A 127 0.38 -9.74 1.33
N THR A 128 1.11 -8.80 1.96
CA THR A 128 0.94 -8.42 3.38
C THR A 128 -0.53 -8.15 3.70
N PHE A 129 -1.13 -7.18 3.01
CA PHE A 129 -2.52 -6.78 3.30
C PHE A 129 -3.55 -7.85 2.91
N PHE A 130 -3.25 -8.71 1.95
CA PHE A 130 -4.09 -9.85 1.64
C PHE A 130 -4.08 -10.89 2.76
N LEU A 131 -2.90 -11.26 3.26
CA LEU A 131 -2.74 -12.21 4.36
C LEU A 131 -3.33 -11.66 5.67
N PHE A 132 -3.12 -10.37 5.95
CA PHE A 132 -3.70 -9.70 7.11
C PHE A 132 -5.23 -9.68 7.07
N LEU A 133 -5.81 -9.39 5.90
CA LEU A 133 -7.26 -9.45 5.69
C LEU A 133 -7.79 -10.88 5.86
N CYS A 134 -7.13 -11.88 5.25
CA CYS A 134 -7.48 -13.30 5.44
C CYS A 134 -7.44 -13.69 6.91
N GLY A 135 -6.34 -13.37 7.61
CA GLY A 135 -6.17 -13.61 9.04
C GLY A 135 -7.29 -12.99 9.87
N THR A 136 -7.62 -11.73 9.61
CA THR A 136 -8.69 -11.00 10.29
C THR A 136 -10.06 -11.65 10.08
N VAL A 137 -10.40 -11.99 8.82
CA VAL A 137 -11.68 -12.64 8.48
C VAL A 137 -11.79 -14.03 9.09
N LEU A 138 -10.71 -14.83 9.02
CA LEU A 138 -10.68 -16.18 9.60
C LEU A 138 -10.77 -16.13 11.13
N LEU A 139 -10.06 -15.21 11.77
CA LEU A 139 -10.13 -15.00 13.21
C LEU A 139 -11.55 -14.59 13.66
N TYR A 140 -12.16 -13.63 12.95
CA TYR A 140 -13.55 -13.25 13.23
C TYR A 140 -14.50 -14.45 13.13
N ARG A 141 -14.41 -15.24 12.05
CA ARG A 141 -15.23 -16.45 11.88
C ARG A 141 -14.97 -17.47 12.98
N GLY A 142 -13.69 -17.71 13.31
CA GLY A 142 -13.30 -18.63 14.38
C GLY A 142 -13.90 -18.24 15.73
N LEU A 143 -13.84 -16.96 16.08
CA LEU A 143 -14.39 -16.44 17.32
C LEU A 143 -15.94 -16.50 17.36
N ILE A 144 -16.60 -16.12 16.26
CA ILE A 144 -18.09 -16.17 16.20
C ILE A 144 -18.60 -17.61 16.26
N TRP A 145 -18.02 -18.52 15.49
CA TRP A 145 -18.44 -19.93 15.39
C TRP A 145 -17.81 -20.84 16.44
N GLN A 146 -16.94 -20.28 17.31
CA GLN A 146 -16.23 -21.02 18.36
C GLN A 146 -15.45 -22.22 17.79
N ASN A 147 -14.82 -22.02 16.64
CA ASN A 147 -14.09 -23.05 15.91
C ASN A 147 -12.59 -22.74 15.86
N ARG A 148 -11.80 -23.50 16.62
CA ARG A 148 -10.34 -23.32 16.75
C ARG A 148 -9.59 -23.60 15.47
N LYS A 149 -10.14 -24.41 14.53
CA LYS A 149 -9.49 -24.62 13.24
C LYS A 149 -9.38 -23.30 12.45
N TRP A 150 -10.47 -22.49 12.43
CA TRP A 150 -10.42 -21.17 11.80
C TRP A 150 -9.45 -20.21 12.50
N MET A 151 -9.32 -20.31 13.82
CA MET A 151 -8.34 -19.51 14.57
C MET A 151 -6.92 -19.95 14.25
N ALA A 152 -6.66 -21.25 14.11
CA ALA A 152 -5.35 -21.75 13.67
C ALA A 152 -5.01 -21.29 12.23
N PHE A 153 -5.97 -21.36 11.30
CA PHE A 153 -5.76 -20.82 9.94
C PHE A 153 -5.53 -19.30 9.92
N ALA A 154 -6.17 -18.55 10.83
CA ALA A 154 -5.83 -17.13 11.01
C ALA A 154 -4.37 -16.97 11.42
N GLY A 155 -3.89 -17.76 12.38
CA GLY A 155 -2.49 -17.81 12.77
C GLY A 155 -1.56 -18.14 11.60
N VAL A 156 -1.93 -19.11 10.75
CA VAL A 156 -1.16 -19.46 9.54
C VAL A 156 -1.00 -18.24 8.62
N CYS A 157 -2.08 -17.48 8.37
CA CYS A 157 -1.99 -16.27 7.55
C CYS A 157 -1.03 -15.24 8.15
N LEU A 158 -1.09 -15.01 9.48
CA LEU A 158 -0.23 -14.04 10.15
C LEU A 158 1.24 -14.50 10.20
N GLY A 159 1.50 -15.80 10.41
CA GLY A 159 2.85 -16.36 10.35
C GLY A 159 3.46 -16.27 8.95
N ALA A 160 2.66 -16.52 7.90
CA ALA A 160 3.06 -16.31 6.51
C ALA A 160 3.31 -14.83 6.20
N SER A 161 2.54 -13.91 6.80
CA SER A 161 2.72 -12.47 6.63
C SER A 161 4.10 -11.99 7.12
N VAL A 162 4.62 -12.56 8.21
CA VAL A 162 5.97 -12.23 8.71
C VAL A 162 7.07 -12.63 7.70
N LEU A 163 6.87 -13.71 6.95
CA LEU A 163 7.79 -14.14 5.88
C LEU A 163 7.67 -13.29 4.60
N THR A 164 6.61 -12.49 4.51
CA THR A 164 6.43 -11.50 3.44
C THR A 164 7.17 -10.20 3.77
N ARG A 165 7.20 -9.82 5.05
CA ARG A 165 7.87 -8.65 5.58
C ARG A 165 8.02 -8.79 7.10
N LEU A 166 9.23 -8.66 7.63
CA LEU A 166 9.50 -8.86 9.07
C LEU A 166 8.63 -7.98 10.00
N PRO A 167 8.43 -6.67 9.76
CA PRO A 167 7.58 -5.83 10.60
C PRO A 167 6.13 -6.30 10.74
N ASN A 168 5.64 -7.19 9.88
CA ASN A 168 4.29 -7.75 9.98
C ASN A 168 4.08 -8.60 11.27
N ILE A 169 5.12 -8.84 12.06
CA ILE A 169 5.00 -9.44 13.39
C ILE A 169 3.99 -8.67 14.28
N VAL A 170 3.84 -7.35 14.06
CA VAL A 170 2.87 -6.52 14.80
C VAL A 170 1.42 -6.91 14.53
N GLU A 171 1.13 -7.61 13.42
CA GLU A 171 -0.19 -8.15 13.11
C GLU A 171 -0.66 -9.18 14.17
N CYS A 172 0.28 -9.76 14.92
CA CYS A 172 -0.03 -10.62 16.07
C CYS A 172 -0.86 -9.90 17.14
N ALA A 173 -0.89 -8.56 17.17
CA ALA A 173 -1.76 -7.79 18.04
C ALA A 173 -3.26 -8.06 17.79
N LEU A 174 -3.65 -8.67 16.67
CA LEU A 174 -5.01 -9.22 16.50
C LEU A 174 -5.42 -10.20 17.59
N ILE A 175 -4.48 -10.78 18.33
CA ILE A 175 -4.76 -11.66 19.48
C ILE A 175 -5.59 -10.95 20.57
N ILE A 176 -5.53 -9.62 20.65
CA ILE A 176 -6.36 -8.79 21.53
C ILE A 176 -7.86 -9.08 21.30
N ALA A 177 -8.26 -9.35 20.05
CA ALA A 177 -9.64 -9.68 19.72
C ALA A 177 -10.09 -11.03 20.35
N VAL A 178 -9.17 -11.98 20.53
CA VAL A 178 -9.46 -13.26 21.20
C VAL A 178 -9.77 -13.04 22.68
N PHE A 179 -8.92 -12.27 23.38
CA PHE A 179 -9.13 -11.91 24.77
C PHE A 179 -10.42 -11.11 24.96
N TYR A 180 -10.60 -10.04 24.19
CA TYR A 180 -11.78 -9.20 24.25
C TYR A 180 -13.07 -9.99 24.06
N TYR A 181 -13.14 -10.82 23.00
CA TYR A 181 -14.35 -11.60 22.73
C TYR A 181 -14.59 -12.70 23.75
N GLY A 182 -13.51 -13.30 24.29
CA GLY A 182 -13.56 -14.24 25.38
C GLY A 182 -14.19 -13.63 26.65
N ILE A 183 -13.74 -12.42 27.02
CA ILE A 183 -14.30 -11.65 28.15
C ILE A 183 -15.75 -11.28 27.86
N LEU A 184 -16.05 -10.78 26.66
CA LEU A 184 -17.41 -10.39 26.25
C LEU A 184 -18.40 -11.57 26.29
N LYS A 185 -17.94 -12.79 26.04
CA LYS A 185 -18.68 -14.04 26.12
C LYS A 185 -18.68 -14.66 27.53
N LYS A 186 -17.95 -14.07 28.48
CA LYS A 186 -17.76 -14.61 29.84
C LYS A 186 -17.17 -16.03 29.84
N LYS A 187 -16.21 -16.31 28.92
CA LYS A 187 -15.51 -17.60 28.88
C LYS A 187 -14.62 -17.77 30.11
N LYS A 188 -14.38 -19.03 30.49
CA LYS A 188 -13.33 -19.36 31.47
C LYS A 188 -11.96 -19.02 30.89
N ALA A 189 -11.03 -18.56 31.72
CA ALA A 189 -9.66 -18.21 31.26
C ALA A 189 -9.00 -19.34 30.48
N ALA A 190 -9.14 -20.60 30.94
CA ALA A 190 -8.62 -21.77 30.27
C ALA A 190 -9.12 -21.93 28.82
N GLU A 191 -10.39 -21.57 28.53
CA GLU A 191 -10.93 -21.63 27.17
C GLU A 191 -10.36 -20.50 26.28
N ILE A 192 -10.17 -19.31 26.84
CA ILE A 192 -9.52 -18.20 26.13
C ILE A 192 -8.09 -18.60 25.76
N TRP A 193 -7.32 -19.17 26.69
CA TRP A 193 -5.95 -19.62 26.42
C TRP A 193 -5.88 -20.75 25.39
N LYS A 194 -6.87 -21.67 25.34
CA LYS A 194 -6.96 -22.68 24.27
C LYS A 194 -7.23 -22.04 22.89
N ASP A 195 -8.01 -20.95 22.83
CA ASP A 195 -8.27 -20.21 21.61
C ASP A 195 -7.00 -19.44 21.15
N VAL A 196 -6.27 -18.83 22.09
CA VAL A 196 -4.96 -18.22 21.87
C VAL A 196 -3.95 -19.26 21.37
N ALA A 197 -3.86 -20.41 22.04
CA ALA A 197 -2.97 -21.49 21.64
C ALA A 197 -3.22 -21.97 20.20
N ALA A 198 -4.50 -22.05 19.78
CA ALA A 198 -4.83 -22.40 18.40
C ALA A 198 -4.25 -21.38 17.39
N CYS A 199 -4.37 -20.07 17.68
CA CYS A 199 -3.76 -19.03 16.84
C CYS A 199 -2.23 -19.14 16.80
N VAL A 200 -1.59 -19.31 17.96
CA VAL A 200 -0.12 -19.42 18.09
C VAL A 200 0.40 -20.67 17.39
N ILE A 201 -0.26 -21.81 17.52
CA ILE A 201 0.14 -23.05 16.81
C ILE A 201 0.09 -22.82 15.30
N GLY A 202 -0.95 -22.20 14.77
CA GLY A 202 -1.03 -21.88 13.34
C GLY A 202 0.08 -20.95 12.89
N PHE A 203 0.34 -19.89 13.66
CA PHE A 203 1.40 -18.93 13.39
C PHE A 203 2.78 -19.60 13.36
N VAL A 204 3.12 -20.32 14.42
CA VAL A 204 4.42 -21.01 14.54
C VAL A 204 4.59 -22.05 13.45
N ALA A 205 3.54 -22.81 13.12
CA ALA A 205 3.61 -23.81 12.05
C ALA A 205 3.94 -23.16 10.69
N ALA A 206 3.25 -22.07 10.32
CA ALA A 206 3.53 -21.37 9.06
C ALA A 206 4.94 -20.77 9.03
N PHE A 207 5.34 -20.14 10.14
CA PHE A 207 6.67 -19.53 10.26
C PHE A 207 7.77 -20.60 10.15
N LEU A 208 7.65 -21.74 10.85
CA LEU A 208 8.61 -22.83 10.79
C LEU A 208 8.71 -23.45 9.39
N VAL A 209 7.58 -23.62 8.69
CA VAL A 209 7.60 -24.12 7.30
C VAL A 209 8.36 -23.14 6.40
N GLY A 210 8.12 -21.84 6.53
CA GLY A 210 8.85 -20.84 5.75
C GLY A 210 10.32 -20.75 6.13
N PHE A 211 10.65 -20.77 7.42
CA PHE A 211 12.03 -20.81 7.89
C PHE A 211 12.78 -22.04 7.36
N LEU A 212 12.13 -23.20 7.35
CA LEU A 212 12.71 -24.41 6.77
C LEU A 212 12.94 -24.26 5.25
N ALA A 213 11.98 -23.68 4.53
CA ALA A 213 12.12 -23.42 3.10
C ALA A 213 13.31 -22.48 2.81
N ILE A 214 13.46 -21.39 3.56
CA ILE A 214 14.61 -20.47 3.49
C ILE A 214 15.91 -21.22 3.77
N SER A 215 15.94 -22.04 4.83
CA SER A 215 17.13 -22.79 5.24
C SER A 215 17.58 -23.81 4.20
N LEU A 216 16.63 -24.46 3.52
CA LEU A 216 16.92 -25.41 2.44
C LEU A 216 17.42 -24.72 1.17
N GLN A 217 16.99 -23.48 0.92
CA GLN A 217 17.34 -22.74 -0.29
C GLN A 217 18.65 -21.92 -0.13
N PHE A 218 18.85 -21.28 1.04
CA PHE A 218 19.93 -20.32 1.26
C PHE A 218 20.94 -20.76 2.34
N ARG A 219 20.71 -21.80 3.10
CA ARG A 219 21.44 -22.24 4.28
C ARG A 219 20.71 -21.88 5.59
N PHE A 220 20.99 -22.63 6.63
CA PHE A 220 20.33 -22.51 7.93
C PHE A 220 20.59 -21.18 8.65
N ASP A 221 21.72 -20.54 8.37
CA ASP A 221 22.12 -19.26 8.97
C ASP A 221 21.61 -18.02 8.22
N ALA A 222 20.96 -18.17 7.06
CA ALA A 222 20.51 -17.05 6.23
C ALA A 222 19.49 -16.14 6.96
N TYR A 223 18.46 -16.72 7.58
CA TYR A 223 17.45 -15.94 8.29
C TYR A 223 18.00 -15.24 9.55
N PRO A 224 18.78 -15.92 10.44
CA PRO A 224 19.48 -15.24 11.52
C PRO A 224 20.44 -14.12 11.07
N LYS A 225 21.18 -14.30 9.99
CA LYS A 225 22.05 -13.25 9.42
C LYS A 225 21.27 -12.05 8.94
N MET A 226 20.18 -12.28 8.21
CA MET A 226 19.27 -11.21 7.80
C MET A 226 18.75 -10.43 9.01
N LEU A 227 18.33 -11.09 10.10
CA LEU A 227 17.90 -10.42 11.31
C LEU A 227 19.01 -9.57 11.95
N ALA A 228 20.24 -10.08 11.96
CA ALA A 228 21.39 -9.35 12.50
C ALA A 228 21.74 -8.13 11.64
N GLY A 229 21.68 -8.24 10.30
CA GLY A 229 21.87 -7.14 9.37
C GLY A 229 20.83 -6.03 9.59
N LEU A 230 19.54 -6.38 9.60
CA LEU A 230 18.47 -5.39 9.84
C LEU A 230 18.57 -4.71 11.22
N ALA A 231 19.03 -5.43 12.26
CA ALA A 231 19.26 -4.83 13.56
C ALA A 231 20.43 -3.83 13.56
N GLY A 232 21.46 -4.08 12.75
CA GLY A 232 22.58 -3.15 12.52
C GLY A 232 22.10 -1.85 11.86
N TYR A 233 21.28 -1.93 10.83
CA TYR A 233 20.74 -0.75 10.11
C TYR A 233 19.84 0.12 11.00
N SER A 234 19.02 -0.47 11.85
CA SER A 234 18.13 0.29 12.75
C SER A 234 18.88 1.11 13.82
N GLY A 235 20.16 0.87 14.02
CA GLY A 235 21.01 1.60 14.96
C GLY A 235 21.78 2.77 14.34
N THR A 236 21.91 2.82 13.02
CA THR A 236 22.71 3.82 12.29
C THR A 236 21.88 4.91 11.61
N ASP A 237 20.61 4.63 11.29
CA ASP A 237 19.71 5.59 10.65
C ASP A 237 18.57 6.00 11.62
N GLU A 238 18.58 7.27 12.05
CA GLU A 238 17.55 7.83 12.94
C GLU A 238 16.14 7.79 12.31
N THR A 239 16.04 7.83 10.98
CA THR A 239 14.76 7.81 10.25
C THR A 239 14.07 6.46 10.31
N TYR A 240 14.82 5.37 10.46
CA TYR A 240 14.30 3.98 10.57
C TYR A 240 14.24 3.45 12.00
N SER A 241 14.39 4.30 13.01
CA SER A 241 14.23 3.87 14.40
C SER A 241 12.76 3.50 14.68
N SER A 242 12.54 2.50 15.56
CA SER A 242 11.19 2.10 15.96
C SER A 242 10.40 3.26 16.59
N PHE A 243 11.08 4.21 17.19
CA PHE A 243 10.48 5.40 17.80
C PHE A 243 10.03 6.40 16.74
N SER A 244 10.87 6.67 15.71
CA SER A 244 10.50 7.58 14.62
C SER A 244 9.29 7.08 13.83
N MET A 245 9.19 5.77 13.58
CA MET A 245 8.03 5.17 12.92
C MET A 245 6.71 5.37 13.69
N ILE A 246 6.75 5.32 15.03
CA ILE A 246 5.55 5.55 15.85
C ILE A 246 5.24 7.05 15.91
N THR A 247 6.24 7.89 16.09
CA THR A 247 6.05 9.35 16.18
C THR A 247 5.55 9.94 14.88
N SER A 248 5.99 9.46 13.71
CA SER A 248 5.47 9.88 12.40
C SER A 248 3.98 9.59 12.25
N VAL A 249 3.52 8.40 12.66
CA VAL A 249 2.10 8.05 12.67
C VAL A 249 1.30 8.99 13.58
N VAL A 250 1.81 9.25 14.81
CA VAL A 250 1.14 10.15 15.75
C VAL A 250 1.10 11.58 15.22
N SER A 251 2.20 12.06 14.61
CA SER A 251 2.26 13.38 13.98
C SER A 251 1.21 13.54 12.88
N ALA A 252 1.09 12.56 11.98
CA ALA A 252 0.08 12.56 10.93
C ALA A 252 -1.36 12.67 11.48
N TYR A 253 -1.66 11.96 12.57
CA TYR A 253 -2.96 12.13 13.25
C TYR A 253 -3.11 13.53 13.84
N VAL A 254 -2.11 14.06 14.56
CA VAL A 254 -2.16 15.40 15.14
C VAL A 254 -2.37 16.48 14.08
N GLU A 255 -1.66 16.39 12.96
CA GLU A 255 -1.77 17.35 11.86
C GLU A 255 -3.14 17.31 11.17
N ALA A 256 -3.69 16.12 10.93
CA ALA A 256 -4.99 15.97 10.31
C ALA A 256 -6.17 16.32 11.24
N PHE A 257 -5.95 16.35 12.57
CA PHE A 257 -7.00 16.64 13.55
C PHE A 257 -7.67 18.00 13.34
N LYS A 258 -6.93 19.02 12.86
CA LYS A 258 -7.46 20.34 12.52
C LYS A 258 -8.65 20.28 11.58
N TRP A 259 -8.65 19.37 10.60
CA TRP A 259 -9.73 19.21 9.61
C TRP A 259 -10.97 18.58 10.23
N VAL A 260 -10.79 17.57 11.07
CA VAL A 260 -11.88 16.93 11.82
C VAL A 260 -12.54 17.93 12.75
N LEU A 261 -11.73 18.72 13.45
CA LEU A 261 -12.21 19.79 14.33
C LEU A 261 -13.01 20.84 13.56
N LEU A 262 -12.49 21.28 12.40
CA LEU A 262 -13.19 22.27 11.56
C LEU A 262 -14.54 21.74 11.07
N LEU A 263 -14.59 20.51 10.57
CA LEU A 263 -15.84 19.88 10.12
C LEU A 263 -16.81 19.69 11.29
N GLY A 264 -16.31 19.32 12.47
CA GLY A 264 -17.07 19.20 13.70
C GLY A 264 -17.65 20.53 14.17
N ILE A 265 -16.85 21.60 14.15
CA ILE A 265 -17.32 22.97 14.48
C ILE A 265 -18.40 23.41 13.49
N ALA A 266 -18.23 23.19 12.19
CA ALA A 266 -19.24 23.56 11.19
C ALA A 266 -20.56 22.80 11.41
N ALA A 267 -20.51 21.51 11.78
CA ALA A 267 -21.68 20.73 12.13
C ALA A 267 -22.35 21.24 13.43
N LEU A 268 -21.54 21.60 14.44
CA LEU A 268 -22.03 22.13 15.72
C LEU A 268 -22.69 23.49 15.54
N LEU A 269 -22.05 24.43 14.85
CA LEU A 269 -22.61 25.75 14.56
C LEU A 269 -23.93 25.65 13.81
N GLY A 270 -24.01 24.76 12.82
CA GLY A 270 -25.27 24.46 12.16
C GLY A 270 -26.33 23.94 13.11
N THR A 271 -25.98 23.03 14.02
CA THR A 271 -26.91 22.49 15.01
C THR A 271 -27.40 23.56 15.97
N VAL A 272 -26.52 24.45 16.43
CA VAL A 272 -26.87 25.61 17.27
C VAL A 272 -27.83 26.57 16.51
N LEU A 273 -27.57 26.83 15.22
CA LEU A 273 -28.46 27.63 14.37
C LEU A 273 -29.88 27.05 14.35
N PHE A 274 -29.99 25.72 14.20
CA PHE A 274 -31.31 25.06 14.20
C PHE A 274 -31.98 25.08 15.57
N PHE A 275 -31.22 25.09 16.65
CA PHE A 275 -31.73 25.16 18.01
C PHE A 275 -32.21 26.56 18.39
N LEU A 276 -31.46 27.61 18.06
CA LEU A 276 -31.72 28.97 18.50
C LEU A 276 -32.83 29.68 17.70
N LEU A 277 -33.03 29.31 16.42
CA LEU A 277 -34.03 29.95 15.58
C LEU A 277 -35.37 29.21 15.63
N PRO A 278 -36.49 29.93 15.76
CA PRO A 278 -37.83 29.32 15.82
C PRO A 278 -38.21 28.54 14.56
N GLY A 279 -39.05 27.48 14.72
CA GLY A 279 -39.42 26.53 13.66
C GLY A 279 -40.11 27.12 12.42
N LYS A 280 -40.56 28.37 12.44
CA LYS A 280 -41.23 29.05 11.29
C LYS A 280 -40.37 29.12 10.02
N PHE A 281 -39.05 29.04 10.12
CA PHE A 281 -38.10 29.16 9.00
C PHE A 281 -37.28 27.90 8.75
N GLU A 282 -37.79 26.73 9.06
CA GLU A 282 -37.00 25.49 9.02
C GLU A 282 -36.41 25.18 7.63
N LYS A 283 -37.22 25.34 6.54
CA LYS A 283 -36.73 25.16 5.16
C LYS A 283 -35.69 26.22 4.78
N GLY A 284 -35.85 27.47 5.25
CA GLY A 284 -34.86 28.53 5.02
C GLY A 284 -33.52 28.24 5.71
N LYS A 285 -33.53 27.74 6.97
CA LYS A 285 -32.34 27.32 7.68
C LYS A 285 -31.63 26.15 6.99
N MET A 286 -32.40 25.16 6.49
CA MET A 286 -31.86 24.06 5.70
C MET A 286 -31.17 24.57 4.44
N ALA A 287 -31.84 25.45 3.67
CA ALA A 287 -31.26 26.04 2.48
C ALA A 287 -29.99 26.83 2.79
N LEU A 288 -30.03 27.71 3.80
CA LEU A 288 -28.86 28.47 4.25
C LEU A 288 -27.68 27.56 4.61
N TYR A 289 -27.91 26.53 5.41
CA TYR A 289 -26.85 25.60 5.79
C TYR A 289 -26.29 24.87 4.57
N LEU A 290 -27.14 24.41 3.64
CA LEU A 290 -26.68 23.75 2.41
C LEU A 290 -25.88 24.72 1.51
N CYS A 291 -26.22 26.01 1.46
CA CYS A 291 -25.44 27.03 0.74
C CYS A 291 -24.08 27.31 1.41
N MET A 292 -23.96 27.08 2.71
CA MET A 292 -22.66 27.22 3.42
C MET A 292 -21.69 26.05 3.15
N LEU A 293 -22.20 24.87 2.77
CA LEU A 293 -21.31 23.72 2.47
C LEU A 293 -20.35 24.00 1.29
N PRO A 294 -20.80 24.51 0.12
CA PRO A 294 -19.88 24.91 -0.95
C PRO A 294 -18.85 25.97 -0.52
N VAL A 295 -19.22 26.90 0.37
CA VAL A 295 -18.30 27.90 0.90
C VAL A 295 -17.23 27.22 1.76
N LEU A 296 -17.63 26.29 2.63
CA LEU A 296 -16.70 25.47 3.42
C LEU A 296 -15.77 24.64 2.51
N LEU A 297 -16.32 23.99 1.48
CA LEU A 297 -15.53 23.21 0.53
C LEU A 297 -14.55 24.12 -0.24
N ARG A 298 -14.95 25.34 -0.63
CA ARG A 298 -14.06 26.32 -1.27
C ARG A 298 -12.94 26.77 -0.33
N PHE A 299 -13.25 26.95 0.95
CA PHE A 299 -12.24 27.23 1.98
C PHE A 299 -11.23 26.09 2.11
N LEU A 300 -11.70 24.84 2.22
CA LEU A 300 -10.87 23.64 2.30
C LEU A 300 -9.98 23.48 1.05
N TRP A 301 -10.52 23.83 -0.15
CA TRP A 301 -9.74 23.88 -1.39
C TRP A 301 -8.56 24.84 -1.27
N GLY A 302 -8.81 26.07 -0.80
CA GLY A 302 -7.77 27.08 -0.63
C GLY A 302 -6.71 26.71 0.41
N ARG A 303 -6.96 25.69 1.24
CA ARG A 303 -6.03 25.14 2.24
C ARG A 303 -5.36 23.82 1.81
N GLY A 304 -5.48 23.43 0.54
CA GLY A 304 -4.84 22.24 -0.01
C GLY A 304 -5.51 20.90 0.30
N MET A 305 -6.71 20.92 0.95
CA MET A 305 -7.45 19.69 1.27
C MET A 305 -8.11 19.05 0.05
N PHE A 306 -8.14 19.73 -1.07
CA PHE A 306 -8.59 19.21 -2.37
C PHE A 306 -7.51 19.42 -3.40
N ASN A 307 -7.26 18.38 -4.18
CA ASN A 307 -6.50 18.49 -5.42
C ASN A 307 -7.20 17.66 -6.49
N LEU A 308 -7.42 18.24 -7.65
CA LEU A 308 -8.04 17.58 -8.79
C LEU A 308 -7.00 16.99 -9.77
N GLN A 309 -5.74 17.21 -9.54
CA GLN A 309 -4.66 16.70 -10.38
C GLN A 309 -4.41 15.22 -10.15
N TYR A 310 -4.62 14.74 -8.91
CA TYR A 310 -4.45 13.34 -8.52
C TYR A 310 -3.11 12.72 -8.93
N ALA A 311 -2.05 13.52 -8.95
CA ALA A 311 -0.71 13.05 -9.30
C ALA A 311 -0.06 12.25 -8.15
N PHE A 312 -0.35 12.64 -6.90
CA PHE A 312 0.22 12.07 -5.70
C PHE A 312 -0.85 11.79 -4.65
N TYR A 313 -0.50 10.99 -3.65
CA TYR A 313 -1.40 10.63 -2.55
C TYR A 313 -1.92 11.83 -1.75
N TRP A 314 -1.16 12.91 -1.62
CA TRP A 314 -1.55 14.05 -0.83
C TRP A 314 -2.91 14.64 -1.24
N SER A 315 -3.33 14.48 -2.48
CA SER A 315 -4.64 14.94 -2.97
C SER A 315 -5.83 14.26 -2.29
N VAL A 316 -5.62 13.12 -1.66
CA VAL A 316 -6.67 12.33 -1.01
C VAL A 316 -6.33 11.95 0.44
N PHE A 317 -5.07 12.14 0.84
CA PHE A 317 -4.57 11.74 2.15
C PHE A 317 -5.38 12.34 3.29
N GLU A 318 -5.60 13.65 3.27
CA GLU A 318 -6.35 14.36 4.31
C GLU A 318 -7.80 13.84 4.45
N TRP A 319 -8.44 13.50 3.34
CA TRP A 319 -9.78 12.90 3.36
C TRP A 319 -9.76 11.47 3.87
N CYS A 320 -8.69 10.73 3.60
CA CYS A 320 -8.49 9.41 4.20
C CYS A 320 -8.33 9.54 5.73
N MET A 321 -7.56 10.53 6.21
CA MET A 321 -7.42 10.79 7.64
C MET A 321 -8.76 11.14 8.30
N VAL A 322 -9.62 11.95 7.65
CA VAL A 322 -10.98 12.22 8.12
C VAL A 322 -11.80 10.92 8.21
N LEU A 323 -11.67 10.01 7.22
CA LEU A 323 -12.32 8.70 7.27
C LEU A 323 -11.79 7.85 8.44
N LEU A 324 -10.48 7.83 8.68
CA LEU A 324 -9.87 7.08 9.79
C LEU A 324 -10.35 7.59 11.15
N TYR A 325 -10.40 8.91 11.35
CA TYR A 325 -10.98 9.51 12.55
C TYR A 325 -12.45 9.14 12.75
N ALA A 326 -13.24 9.20 11.66
CA ALA A 326 -14.64 8.77 11.71
C ALA A 326 -14.75 7.28 12.07
N ALA A 327 -13.89 6.44 11.49
CA ALA A 327 -13.83 5.01 11.79
C ALA A 327 -13.50 4.75 13.27
N ILE A 328 -12.45 5.39 13.78
CA ILE A 328 -12.03 5.27 15.19
C ILE A 328 -13.16 5.70 16.12
N GLY A 329 -13.73 6.90 15.90
CA GLY A 329 -14.82 7.42 16.75
C GLY A 329 -16.07 6.54 16.74
N LEU A 330 -16.50 6.09 15.55
CA LEU A 330 -17.68 5.22 15.41
C LEU A 330 -17.43 3.81 15.98
N CYS A 331 -16.22 3.27 15.85
CA CYS A 331 -15.86 1.99 16.45
C CYS A 331 -15.81 2.09 17.98
N ILE A 332 -15.19 3.11 18.56
CA ILE A 332 -15.16 3.34 20.01
C ILE A 332 -16.59 3.49 20.55
N TRP A 333 -17.42 4.28 19.88
CA TRP A 333 -18.82 4.40 20.26
C TRP A 333 -19.55 3.06 20.23
N THR A 334 -19.35 2.26 19.16
CA THR A 334 -19.97 0.92 19.05
C THR A 334 -19.50 -0.03 20.17
N LEU A 335 -18.24 0.05 20.57
CA LEU A 335 -17.70 -0.74 21.68
C LEU A 335 -18.32 -0.33 23.03
N ALA A 336 -18.51 0.98 23.25
CA ALA A 336 -19.06 1.54 24.47
C ALA A 336 -20.59 1.33 24.61
N ASP A 337 -21.35 1.29 23.50
CA ASP A 337 -22.81 1.16 23.53
C ASP A 337 -23.23 -0.25 24.00
N PRO A 338 -23.88 -0.38 25.18
CA PRO A 338 -24.29 -1.69 25.74
C PRO A 338 -25.34 -2.40 24.88
N LEU A 339 -26.10 -1.67 24.06
CA LEU A 339 -27.21 -2.21 23.26
C LEU A 339 -26.75 -2.85 21.95
N VAL A 340 -25.45 -2.68 21.58
CA VAL A 340 -24.91 -3.25 20.35
C VAL A 340 -24.58 -4.73 20.51
N PHE A 341 -24.89 -5.51 19.48
CA PHE A 341 -24.60 -6.95 19.46
C PHE A 341 -23.10 -7.24 19.61
N ARG A 342 -22.76 -8.29 20.34
CA ARG A 342 -21.36 -8.73 20.57
C ARG A 342 -20.56 -8.93 19.28
N ARG A 343 -21.21 -9.41 18.21
CA ARG A 343 -20.59 -9.61 16.90
C ARG A 343 -20.16 -8.28 16.24
N ASP A 344 -20.97 -7.23 16.42
CA ASP A 344 -20.68 -5.90 15.86
C ASP A 344 -19.58 -5.22 16.68
N LYS A 345 -19.55 -5.42 18.01
CA LYS A 345 -18.43 -4.99 18.87
C LYS A 345 -17.12 -5.66 18.48
N LEU A 346 -17.14 -6.98 18.23
CA LEU A 346 -15.95 -7.69 17.76
C LEU A 346 -15.45 -7.12 16.41
N LEU A 347 -16.37 -6.90 15.47
CA LEU A 347 -16.00 -6.32 14.17
C LEU A 347 -15.40 -4.93 14.32
N SER A 348 -15.98 -4.08 15.21
CA SER A 348 -15.46 -2.74 15.50
C SER A 348 -14.06 -2.78 16.10
N LEU A 349 -13.81 -3.68 17.04
CA LEU A 349 -12.46 -3.85 17.60
C LEU A 349 -11.47 -4.30 16.53
N MET A 350 -11.83 -5.24 15.67
CA MET A 350 -10.96 -5.70 14.60
C MET A 350 -10.64 -4.58 13.60
N VAL A 351 -11.61 -3.74 13.26
CA VAL A 351 -11.37 -2.55 12.42
C VAL A 351 -10.40 -1.57 13.09
N LEU A 352 -10.56 -1.32 14.40
CA LEU A 352 -9.60 -0.50 15.15
C LEU A 352 -8.20 -1.09 15.14
N LEU A 353 -8.08 -2.40 15.36
CA LEU A 353 -6.78 -3.08 15.32
C LEU A 353 -6.17 -3.00 13.92
N VAL A 354 -6.95 -3.18 12.85
CA VAL A 354 -6.46 -3.01 11.48
C VAL A 354 -5.93 -1.58 11.25
N ILE A 355 -6.66 -0.55 11.69
CA ILE A 355 -6.22 0.86 11.55
C ILE A 355 -4.91 1.10 12.30
N LEU A 356 -4.79 0.59 13.53
CA LEU A 356 -3.62 0.85 14.39
C LEU A 356 -2.40 0.04 13.98
N ILE A 357 -2.58 -1.18 13.48
CA ILE A 357 -1.49 -2.09 13.12
C ILE A 357 -0.90 -1.76 11.76
N THR A 358 -1.75 -1.40 10.78
CA THR A 358 -1.34 -1.25 9.36
C THR A 358 -0.15 -0.31 9.14
N PRO A 359 -0.02 0.87 9.78
CA PRO A 359 1.09 1.78 9.52
C PRO A 359 2.39 1.39 10.23
N ILE A 360 2.34 0.50 11.23
CA ILE A 360 3.52 0.15 12.04
C ILE A 360 4.53 -0.65 11.21
N GLY A 361 5.79 -0.31 11.38
CA GLY A 361 6.90 -0.93 10.64
C GLY A 361 7.20 -0.25 9.29
N SER A 362 6.71 0.98 9.11
CA SER A 362 7.04 1.84 7.97
C SER A 362 7.22 3.27 8.49
N ASN A 363 8.15 4.02 7.90
CA ASN A 363 8.31 5.46 8.14
C ASN A 363 7.39 6.31 7.24
N ASN A 364 6.45 5.68 6.53
CA ASN A 364 5.48 6.33 5.65
C ASN A 364 4.23 6.82 6.40
N GLU A 365 4.36 7.30 7.64
CA GLU A 365 3.24 7.84 8.43
C GLU A 365 2.00 6.91 8.42
N THR A 366 0.83 7.46 8.08
CA THR A 366 -0.43 6.71 7.93
C THR A 366 -0.78 6.36 6.48
N TYR A 367 0.09 6.66 5.50
CA TYR A 367 -0.14 6.28 4.10
C TYR A 367 -0.44 4.79 3.88
N PRO A 368 0.19 3.82 4.59
CA PRO A 368 -0.16 2.42 4.46
C PRO A 368 -1.64 2.10 4.72
N ASN A 369 -2.33 2.89 5.57
CA ASN A 369 -3.75 2.72 5.81
C ASN A 369 -4.60 2.93 4.57
N MET A 370 -4.22 3.84 3.64
CA MET A 370 -4.93 4.03 2.37
C MET A 370 -4.96 2.75 1.54
N ASN A 371 -3.92 1.94 1.64
CA ASN A 371 -3.78 0.69 0.90
C ASN A 371 -4.51 -0.50 1.57
N ASN A 372 -5.05 -0.32 2.79
CA ASN A 372 -5.70 -1.38 3.57
C ASN A 372 -7.08 -1.00 4.12
N LEU A 373 -7.91 -0.35 3.32
CA LEU A 373 -9.25 0.10 3.72
C LEU A 373 -10.37 -0.93 3.53
N PHE A 374 -10.07 -2.15 3.07
CA PHE A 374 -11.07 -3.16 2.67
C PHE A 374 -12.03 -3.62 3.79
N LEU A 375 -11.65 -3.51 5.05
CA LEU A 375 -12.58 -3.66 6.19
C LEU A 375 -12.99 -2.30 6.75
N VAL A 376 -12.09 -1.33 6.72
CA VAL A 376 -12.27 -0.03 7.37
C VAL A 376 -13.36 0.79 6.69
N ALA A 377 -13.27 0.99 5.37
CA ALA A 377 -14.20 1.87 4.65
C ALA A 377 -15.65 1.35 4.65
N PRO A 378 -15.95 0.07 4.29
CA PRO A 378 -17.34 -0.40 4.31
C PRO A 378 -17.95 -0.44 5.70
N VAL A 379 -17.16 -0.77 6.75
CA VAL A 379 -17.66 -0.77 8.13
C VAL A 379 -17.92 0.66 8.60
N THR A 380 -17.05 1.61 8.28
CA THR A 380 -17.24 3.03 8.61
C THR A 380 -18.48 3.59 7.93
N PHE A 381 -18.67 3.33 6.63
CA PHE A 381 -19.87 3.75 5.91
C PHE A 381 -21.15 3.13 6.51
N TRP A 382 -21.10 1.87 6.89
CA TRP A 382 -22.25 1.23 7.56
C TRP A 382 -22.56 1.86 8.90
N MET A 383 -21.56 2.10 9.74
CA MET A 383 -21.76 2.76 11.04
C MET A 383 -22.24 4.20 10.87
N GLY A 384 -21.67 4.95 9.92
CA GLY A 384 -22.13 6.28 9.55
C GLY A 384 -23.60 6.29 9.08
N TYR A 385 -23.98 5.34 8.24
CA TYR A 385 -25.38 5.17 7.83
C TYR A 385 -26.32 4.88 9.01
N ARG A 386 -25.91 4.01 9.93
CA ARG A 386 -26.67 3.75 11.18
C ARG A 386 -26.78 5.01 12.04
N LEU A 387 -25.72 5.80 12.14
CA LEU A 387 -25.73 7.09 12.81
C LEU A 387 -26.71 8.06 12.14
N LEU A 388 -26.70 8.17 10.81
CA LEU A 388 -27.65 8.98 10.07
C LEU A 388 -29.12 8.60 10.37
N LEU A 389 -29.43 7.29 10.46
CA LEU A 389 -30.77 6.81 10.80
C LEU A 389 -31.16 7.17 12.25
N LYS A 390 -30.22 7.11 13.21
CA LYS A 390 -30.44 7.55 14.59
C LYS A 390 -30.68 9.06 14.66
N LEU A 391 -29.84 9.84 13.98
CA LEU A 391 -29.94 11.31 13.94
C LEU A 391 -31.26 11.80 13.32
N ARG A 392 -31.85 11.06 12.36
CA ARG A 392 -33.15 11.40 11.77
C ARG A 392 -34.27 11.51 12.80
N ARG A 393 -34.13 10.85 13.95
CA ARG A 393 -35.11 10.85 15.04
C ARG A 393 -34.89 11.99 16.04
N LEU A 394 -33.78 12.69 15.94
CA LEU A 394 -33.42 13.77 16.85
C LEU A 394 -33.79 15.12 16.23
N PRO A 395 -34.41 16.03 16.99
CA PRO A 395 -34.63 17.39 16.56
C PRO A 395 -33.27 18.07 16.29
N TYR A 396 -33.27 19.09 15.46
CA TYR A 396 -32.09 19.95 15.15
C TYR A 396 -30.87 19.23 14.53
N SER A 397 -31.00 17.95 14.19
CA SER A 397 -29.88 17.12 13.69
C SER A 397 -29.56 17.31 12.20
N PHE A 398 -30.24 18.21 11.50
CA PHE A 398 -30.10 18.38 10.05
C PHE A 398 -28.65 18.71 9.65
N ALA A 399 -28.01 19.63 10.37
CA ALA A 399 -26.64 20.05 10.07
C ALA A 399 -25.64 18.88 10.19
N CYS A 400 -25.72 18.09 11.27
CA CYS A 400 -24.87 16.91 11.45
C CYS A 400 -25.11 15.88 10.34
N ARG A 401 -26.36 15.64 9.94
CA ARG A 401 -26.68 14.70 8.86
C ARG A 401 -26.14 15.18 7.50
N ALA A 402 -26.34 16.47 7.20
CA ALA A 402 -25.83 17.07 5.97
C ALA A 402 -24.30 17.01 5.91
N MET A 403 -23.62 17.29 7.03
CA MET A 403 -22.16 17.20 7.12
C MET A 403 -21.67 15.76 6.93
N LEU A 404 -22.28 14.76 7.57
CA LEU A 404 -21.90 13.35 7.38
C LEU A 404 -22.05 12.91 5.93
N VAL A 405 -23.15 13.32 5.26
CA VAL A 405 -23.36 13.02 3.84
C VAL A 405 -22.32 13.76 2.98
N CYS A 406 -22.07 15.04 3.26
CA CYS A 406 -21.07 15.83 2.54
C CYS A 406 -19.69 15.17 2.60
N VAL A 407 -19.21 14.83 3.79
CA VAL A 407 -17.91 14.16 4.01
C VAL A 407 -17.85 12.83 3.26
N ALA A 408 -18.88 12.00 3.35
CA ALA A 408 -18.93 10.71 2.65
C ALA A 408 -18.90 10.88 1.12
N VAL A 409 -19.65 11.85 0.59
CA VAL A 409 -19.69 12.14 -0.86
C VAL A 409 -18.33 12.66 -1.33
N VAL A 410 -17.74 13.61 -0.60
CA VAL A 410 -16.44 14.19 -0.97
C VAL A 410 -15.36 13.10 -0.93
N PHE A 411 -15.34 12.27 0.10
CA PHE A 411 -14.39 11.14 0.18
C PHE A 411 -14.57 10.19 -1.02
N LEU A 412 -15.80 9.83 -1.38
CA LEU A 412 -16.05 8.95 -2.53
C LEU A 412 -15.64 9.61 -3.87
N VAL A 413 -15.89 10.90 -4.04
CA VAL A 413 -15.50 11.64 -5.25
C VAL A 413 -13.97 11.73 -5.34
N GLN A 414 -13.29 12.10 -4.25
CA GLN A 414 -11.83 12.22 -4.22
C GLN A 414 -11.15 10.86 -4.41
N SER A 415 -11.59 9.82 -3.72
CA SER A 415 -11.02 8.47 -3.90
C SER A 415 -11.26 7.93 -5.31
N THR A 416 -12.44 8.15 -5.89
CA THR A 416 -12.74 7.74 -7.28
C THR A 416 -11.89 8.52 -8.28
N GLY A 417 -11.78 9.84 -8.12
CA GLY A 417 -10.94 10.69 -8.97
C GLY A 417 -9.47 10.24 -8.93
N PHE A 418 -8.94 10.00 -7.75
CA PHE A 418 -7.61 9.42 -7.58
C PHE A 418 -7.51 8.04 -8.25
N GLY A 419 -8.44 7.14 -7.97
CA GLY A 419 -8.46 5.80 -8.56
C GLY A 419 -8.49 5.78 -10.08
N VAL A 420 -9.07 6.79 -10.73
CA VAL A 420 -9.12 6.91 -12.20
C VAL A 420 -7.86 7.55 -12.77
N HIS A 421 -7.32 8.58 -12.13
CA HIS A 421 -6.28 9.43 -12.71
C HIS A 421 -4.86 9.11 -12.22
N ALA A 422 -4.70 8.71 -10.95
CA ALA A 422 -3.37 8.49 -10.38
C ALA A 422 -2.66 7.28 -11.01
N VAL A 423 -1.39 7.47 -11.32
CA VAL A 423 -0.45 6.44 -11.74
C VAL A 423 0.84 6.66 -10.95
N PHE A 424 1.40 5.60 -10.41
CA PHE A 424 2.55 5.68 -9.53
C PHE A 424 3.77 6.24 -10.29
N ARG A 425 4.35 7.32 -9.77
CA ARG A 425 5.55 8.01 -10.29
C ARG A 425 5.59 8.29 -11.81
N ASP A 426 4.46 8.19 -12.50
CA ASP A 426 4.29 8.53 -13.92
C ASP A 426 3.08 9.45 -14.13
N SER A 427 2.74 10.26 -13.12
CA SER A 427 1.67 11.24 -13.17
C SER A 427 2.27 12.64 -13.24
N ILE A 428 2.46 13.14 -14.46
CA ILE A 428 2.83 14.54 -14.69
C ILE A 428 1.55 15.33 -15.01
N GLU A 429 1.38 16.47 -14.34
CA GLU A 429 0.22 17.32 -14.51
C GLU A 429 0.00 17.72 -15.97
N GLY A 430 -1.24 17.56 -16.44
CA GLY A 430 -1.64 17.94 -17.80
C GLY A 430 -1.14 17.04 -18.92
N GLN A 431 -0.30 16.05 -18.65
CA GLN A 431 0.20 15.14 -19.67
C GLN A 431 -0.67 13.88 -19.83
N LYS A 432 -0.88 13.49 -21.08
CA LYS A 432 -1.55 12.23 -21.42
C LYS A 432 -0.54 11.08 -21.44
N ARG A 433 -0.99 9.91 -21.02
CA ARG A 433 -0.23 8.66 -21.13
C ARG A 433 -0.77 7.84 -22.30
N ASP A 434 -0.35 8.16 -23.49
CA ASP A 434 -0.79 7.53 -24.75
C ASP A 434 0.37 7.02 -25.62
N THR A 435 1.61 7.32 -25.28
CA THR A 435 2.81 6.93 -25.98
C THR A 435 3.37 5.59 -25.45
N ARG A 436 3.98 4.81 -26.32
CA ARG A 436 4.58 3.50 -26.01
C ARG A 436 6.05 3.50 -26.34
N VAL A 437 6.81 2.73 -25.60
CA VAL A 437 8.16 2.30 -25.98
C VAL A 437 8.01 1.12 -26.95
N VAL A 438 8.67 1.18 -28.09
CA VAL A 438 8.64 0.13 -29.10
C VAL A 438 9.89 -0.76 -29.01
N ASN A 439 9.88 -1.91 -29.65
CA ASN A 439 10.99 -2.88 -29.66
C ASN A 439 11.41 -3.40 -28.26
N CYS A 440 10.58 -3.21 -27.24
CA CYS A 440 10.81 -3.72 -25.90
C CYS A 440 9.67 -4.66 -25.48
N LYS A 441 9.95 -5.96 -25.47
CA LYS A 441 8.97 -7.01 -25.13
C LYS A 441 8.38 -6.83 -23.72
N LYS A 442 9.23 -6.47 -22.76
CA LYS A 442 8.83 -6.33 -21.34
C LYS A 442 7.91 -5.14 -21.08
N LEU A 443 8.01 -4.09 -21.91
CA LEU A 443 7.13 -2.93 -21.87
C LEU A 443 5.95 -3.01 -22.84
N SER A 444 5.79 -4.12 -23.54
CA SER A 444 4.72 -4.29 -24.53
C SER A 444 3.35 -4.02 -23.92
N GLY A 445 2.59 -3.12 -24.56
CA GLY A 445 1.25 -2.70 -24.12
C GLY A 445 1.22 -1.61 -23.03
N ALA A 446 2.33 -1.33 -22.36
CA ALA A 446 2.42 -0.21 -21.41
C ALA A 446 2.42 1.13 -22.16
N LYS A 447 1.84 2.16 -21.52
CA LYS A 447 1.74 3.52 -22.05
C LYS A 447 2.21 4.50 -20.98
N THR A 448 3.00 5.47 -21.40
CA THR A 448 3.48 6.56 -20.57
C THR A 448 3.30 7.91 -21.27
N ASN A 449 3.71 8.99 -20.64
CA ASN A 449 3.75 10.29 -21.30
C ASN A 449 4.85 10.31 -22.40
N ARG A 450 4.72 11.25 -23.34
CA ARG A 450 5.58 11.30 -24.52
C ARG A 450 7.06 11.49 -24.16
N ALA A 451 7.36 12.40 -23.24
CA ALA A 451 8.75 12.68 -22.87
C ALA A 451 9.44 11.46 -22.24
N ASN A 452 8.76 10.78 -21.29
CA ASN A 452 9.28 9.58 -20.68
C ASN A 452 9.44 8.42 -21.71
N ALA A 453 8.50 8.31 -22.68
CA ALA A 453 8.59 7.30 -23.71
C ALA A 453 9.80 7.54 -24.66
N GLU A 454 10.01 8.79 -25.10
CA GLU A 454 11.13 9.15 -25.98
C GLU A 454 12.48 8.90 -25.30
N GLN A 455 12.64 9.37 -24.06
CA GLN A 455 13.88 9.19 -23.29
C GLN A 455 14.19 7.71 -23.00
N LEU A 456 13.16 6.93 -22.68
CA LEU A 456 13.34 5.49 -22.44
C LEU A 456 13.61 4.73 -23.75
N GLN A 457 13.04 5.20 -24.88
CA GLN A 457 13.29 4.61 -26.19
C GLN A 457 14.76 4.71 -26.59
N ASP A 458 15.40 5.87 -26.37
CA ASP A 458 16.84 6.05 -26.67
C ASP A 458 17.69 5.01 -25.94
N VAL A 459 17.40 4.73 -24.67
CA VAL A 459 18.13 3.72 -23.88
C VAL A 459 17.86 2.31 -24.39
N VAL A 460 16.62 2.00 -24.77
CA VAL A 460 16.22 0.70 -25.31
C VAL A 460 16.88 0.45 -26.67
N ASP A 461 16.91 1.46 -27.54
CA ASP A 461 17.52 1.37 -28.86
C ASP A 461 19.03 1.21 -28.75
N TYR A 462 19.68 2.01 -27.88
CA TYR A 462 21.11 1.86 -27.61
C TYR A 462 21.47 0.43 -27.15
N TYR A 463 20.70 -0.09 -26.17
CA TYR A 463 20.93 -1.45 -25.68
C TYR A 463 20.73 -2.51 -26.77
N ALA A 464 19.70 -2.33 -27.61
CA ALA A 464 19.41 -3.28 -28.70
C ALA A 464 20.51 -3.29 -29.78
N GLU A 465 21.15 -2.16 -30.04
CA GLU A 465 22.26 -2.04 -31.01
C GLU A 465 23.55 -2.68 -30.49
N HIS A 466 23.79 -2.67 -29.18
CA HIS A 466 25.03 -3.17 -28.56
C HIS A 466 24.87 -4.49 -27.83
N ALA A 467 23.67 -5.09 -27.82
CA ALA A 467 23.36 -6.31 -27.05
C ALA A 467 24.25 -7.50 -27.47
N ASP A 468 24.63 -7.60 -28.72
CA ASP A 468 25.50 -8.66 -29.25
C ASP A 468 26.97 -8.50 -28.82
N GLU A 469 27.38 -7.33 -28.35
CA GLU A 469 28.73 -7.05 -27.85
C GLU A 469 28.87 -7.39 -26.34
N LEU A 470 27.76 -7.58 -25.64
CA LEU A 470 27.78 -7.93 -24.24
C LEU A 470 28.04 -9.43 -24.03
N GLU A 471 28.96 -9.74 -23.14
CA GLU A 471 29.26 -11.12 -22.76
C GLU A 471 28.07 -11.77 -22.00
N GLU A 472 27.99 -13.11 -22.04
CA GLU A 472 26.92 -13.89 -21.38
C GLU A 472 26.80 -13.62 -19.86
N ASN A 473 27.87 -13.15 -19.21
CA ASN A 473 27.94 -12.82 -17.78
C ASN A 473 27.92 -11.32 -17.50
N SER A 474 27.57 -10.48 -18.48
CA SER A 474 27.53 -9.03 -18.30
C SER A 474 26.60 -8.63 -17.16
N ARG A 475 27.00 -7.61 -16.41
CA ARG A 475 26.26 -7.02 -15.30
C ARG A 475 25.92 -5.57 -15.59
N LEU A 476 24.93 -5.04 -14.87
CA LEU A 476 24.49 -3.67 -15.01
C LEU A 476 24.65 -2.93 -13.68
N LEU A 477 25.28 -1.76 -13.73
CA LEU A 477 25.31 -0.82 -12.62
C LEU A 477 24.31 0.29 -12.88
N THR A 478 23.33 0.47 -12.00
CA THR A 478 22.32 1.54 -12.12
C THR A 478 22.41 2.47 -10.92
N PHE A 479 22.19 3.79 -11.14
CA PHE A 479 22.09 4.78 -10.06
C PHE A 479 21.18 5.94 -10.49
N GLY A 480 20.53 6.59 -9.51
CA GLY A 480 19.52 7.63 -9.74
C GLY A 480 18.11 7.04 -9.86
N ASP A 481 17.70 6.18 -8.93
CA ASP A 481 16.33 5.63 -8.83
C ASP A 481 15.88 4.84 -10.08
N VAL A 482 16.79 4.08 -10.71
CA VAL A 482 16.51 3.33 -11.95
C VAL A 482 16.91 1.85 -11.91
N PRO A 483 16.66 1.11 -10.81
CA PRO A 483 16.98 -0.31 -10.71
C PRO A 483 16.29 -1.15 -11.79
N GLY A 484 15.20 -0.64 -12.34
CA GLY A 484 14.37 -1.33 -13.34
C GLY A 484 15.07 -1.70 -14.63
N PHE A 485 16.16 -1.06 -14.98
CA PHE A 485 16.95 -1.44 -16.15
C PHE A 485 17.55 -2.84 -16.03
N CYS A 486 17.91 -3.28 -14.81
CA CYS A 486 18.37 -4.65 -14.58
C CYS A 486 17.31 -5.68 -15.02
N TRP A 487 16.05 -5.45 -14.65
CA TRP A 487 14.96 -6.30 -15.12
C TRP A 487 14.71 -6.13 -16.62
N LEU A 488 14.73 -4.88 -17.12
CA LEU A 488 14.38 -4.56 -18.50
C LEU A 488 15.30 -5.28 -19.50
N PHE A 489 16.60 -5.32 -19.19
CA PHE A 489 17.64 -5.88 -20.05
C PHE A 489 18.07 -7.31 -19.65
N ASP A 490 17.48 -7.90 -18.64
CA ASP A 490 17.86 -9.21 -18.11
C ASP A 490 19.31 -9.29 -17.60
N LEU A 491 19.87 -8.16 -17.16
CA LEU A 491 21.21 -8.06 -16.60
C LEU A 491 21.14 -7.95 -15.07
N PRO A 492 21.80 -8.85 -14.31
CA PRO A 492 21.86 -8.74 -12.85
C PRO A 492 22.65 -7.49 -12.44
N SER A 493 22.38 -6.97 -11.24
CA SER A 493 23.14 -5.86 -10.68
C SER A 493 24.62 -6.22 -10.55
N ALA A 494 25.49 -5.25 -10.86
CA ALA A 494 26.92 -5.35 -10.64
C ALA A 494 27.31 -5.20 -9.16
N LEU A 495 26.45 -4.54 -8.37
CA LEU A 495 26.62 -4.32 -6.95
C LEU A 495 25.88 -5.40 -6.14
N SER A 496 26.18 -5.52 -4.86
CA SER A 496 25.53 -6.47 -3.96
C SER A 496 24.09 -6.09 -3.61
N HIS A 497 23.63 -4.91 -4.03
CA HIS A 497 22.25 -4.44 -3.87
C HIS A 497 21.68 -4.00 -5.24
N ASP A 498 20.43 -4.41 -5.51
CA ASP A 498 19.78 -4.13 -6.81
C ASP A 498 19.29 -2.67 -6.95
N TRP A 499 19.24 -1.92 -5.88
CA TRP A 499 18.87 -0.51 -5.85
C TRP A 499 19.86 0.27 -4.97
N PRO A 500 21.00 0.70 -5.52
CA PRO A 500 22.11 1.29 -4.76
C PRO A 500 21.78 2.62 -4.07
N ASP A 501 20.79 3.36 -4.58
CA ASP A 501 20.37 4.65 -4.01
C ASP A 501 19.80 4.51 -2.59
N MET A 502 19.26 3.33 -2.23
CA MET A 502 18.60 3.14 -0.93
C MET A 502 19.56 3.32 0.25
N ASN A 503 19.08 3.97 1.34
CA ASN A 503 19.82 4.16 2.59
C ASN A 503 20.17 2.83 3.30
N THR A 504 19.47 1.75 2.96
CA THR A 504 19.77 0.39 3.46
C THR A 504 21.00 -0.25 2.81
N TYR A 505 21.59 0.43 1.81
CA TYR A 505 22.86 0.07 1.19
C TYR A 505 23.88 1.17 1.50
N PRO A 506 24.75 1.02 2.54
CA PRO A 506 25.67 2.06 2.98
C PRO A 506 26.75 2.39 1.94
N ALA A 507 27.26 3.62 1.99
CA ALA A 507 28.32 4.08 1.10
C ALA A 507 29.60 3.23 1.21
N GLU A 508 29.95 2.78 2.44
CA GLU A 508 31.10 1.90 2.65
C GLU A 508 30.95 0.54 1.97
N THR A 509 29.72 -0.01 1.93
CA THR A 509 29.45 -1.26 1.21
C THR A 509 29.55 -1.04 -0.29
N MET A 510 29.03 0.07 -0.80
CA MET A 510 29.16 0.43 -2.21
C MET A 510 30.63 0.61 -2.61
N GLN A 511 31.43 1.29 -1.79
CA GLN A 511 32.87 1.42 -2.01
C GLN A 511 33.56 0.07 -2.13
N THR A 512 33.27 -0.85 -1.22
CA THR A 512 33.82 -2.21 -1.23
C THR A 512 33.45 -2.95 -2.53
N ASP A 513 32.21 -2.85 -2.97
CA ASP A 513 31.73 -3.48 -4.21
C ASP A 513 32.43 -2.88 -5.44
N LEU A 514 32.56 -1.54 -5.52
CA LEU A 514 33.25 -0.85 -6.62
C LEU A 514 34.75 -1.18 -6.66
N GLU A 515 35.42 -1.26 -5.52
CA GLU A 515 36.81 -1.70 -5.41
C GLU A 515 36.98 -3.15 -5.91
N ALA A 516 36.04 -4.05 -5.55
CA ALA A 516 36.06 -5.43 -5.99
C ALA A 516 35.91 -5.53 -7.53
N LEU A 517 35.01 -4.74 -8.14
CA LEU A 517 34.85 -4.66 -9.60
C LEU A 517 36.15 -4.18 -10.27
N SER A 518 36.77 -3.13 -9.73
CA SER A 518 38.04 -2.60 -10.26
C SER A 518 39.18 -3.61 -10.16
N GLN A 519 39.30 -4.32 -9.05
CA GLN A 519 40.32 -5.36 -8.84
C GLN A 519 40.11 -6.58 -9.75
N ALA A 520 38.86 -6.94 -10.02
CA ALA A 520 38.53 -8.01 -10.95
C ALA A 520 38.72 -7.61 -12.43
N GLY A 521 38.88 -6.32 -12.72
CA GLY A 521 38.90 -5.80 -14.07
C GLY A 521 37.55 -5.88 -14.79
N GLU A 522 36.45 -6.03 -14.02
CA GLU A 522 35.11 -6.09 -14.56
C GLU A 522 34.62 -4.67 -14.92
N LYS A 523 34.13 -4.50 -16.13
CA LYS A 523 33.50 -3.25 -16.62
C LYS A 523 32.03 -3.50 -16.91
N PRO A 524 31.11 -3.40 -15.88
CA PRO A 524 29.69 -3.48 -16.13
C PRO A 524 29.21 -2.30 -16.99
N LEU A 525 28.16 -2.51 -17.78
CA LEU A 525 27.42 -1.42 -18.38
C LEU A 525 26.83 -0.52 -17.28
N VAL A 526 26.94 0.82 -17.42
CA VAL A 526 26.47 1.75 -16.39
C VAL A 526 25.34 2.62 -16.94
N ILE A 527 24.19 2.64 -16.26
CA ILE A 527 23.06 3.50 -16.61
C ILE A 527 22.69 4.38 -15.41
N LEU A 528 22.76 5.69 -15.63
CA LEU A 528 22.53 6.71 -14.61
C LEU A 528 21.32 7.58 -14.95
N CYS A 529 20.64 8.07 -13.91
CA CYS A 529 19.66 9.14 -14.00
C CYS A 529 20.03 10.29 -13.05
N PRO A 530 21.00 11.16 -13.44
CA PRO A 530 21.57 12.16 -12.54
C PRO A 530 20.55 13.13 -11.92
N GLY A 531 19.48 13.44 -12.66
CA GLY A 531 18.42 14.35 -12.20
C GLY A 531 17.56 13.82 -11.07
N LYS A 532 17.75 12.54 -10.67
CA LYS A 532 17.02 11.94 -9.55
C LYS A 532 17.89 11.71 -8.32
N VAL A 533 19.18 11.95 -8.41
CA VAL A 533 20.10 11.82 -7.28
C VAL A 533 19.82 12.92 -6.28
N ASP A 534 19.53 12.54 -5.02
CA ASP A 534 19.33 13.49 -3.93
C ASP A 534 20.67 13.88 -3.32
N THR A 535 21.23 14.98 -3.79
CA THR A 535 22.49 15.53 -3.28
C THR A 535 22.35 16.24 -1.93
N GLU A 536 21.14 16.43 -1.41
CA GLU A 536 20.91 16.93 -0.06
C GLU A 536 20.99 15.81 0.99
N ASP A 537 20.71 14.56 0.60
CA ASP A 537 20.98 13.38 1.42
C ASP A 537 22.49 13.08 1.42
N ALA A 538 23.11 13.13 2.58
CA ALA A 538 24.56 12.98 2.74
C ALA A 538 25.07 11.60 2.28
N GLN A 539 24.30 10.54 2.51
CA GLN A 539 24.65 9.18 2.11
C GLN A 539 24.57 9.02 0.57
N GLU A 540 23.51 9.53 -0.03
CA GLU A 540 23.31 9.43 -1.47
C GLU A 540 24.33 10.28 -2.22
N ALA A 541 24.62 11.49 -1.73
CA ALA A 541 25.69 12.35 -2.24
C ALA A 541 27.05 11.64 -2.20
N GLN A 542 27.40 11.00 -1.08
CA GLN A 542 28.66 10.26 -0.95
C GLN A 542 28.74 9.09 -1.94
N LYS A 543 27.66 8.32 -2.11
CA LYS A 543 27.61 7.23 -3.10
C LYS A 543 27.76 7.75 -4.52
N TRP A 544 27.16 8.90 -4.82
CA TRP A 544 27.30 9.55 -6.13
C TRP A 544 28.76 9.94 -6.40
N GLU A 545 29.47 10.52 -5.43
CA GLU A 545 30.90 10.85 -5.55
C GLU A 545 31.75 9.59 -5.79
N LEU A 546 31.55 8.53 -5.00
CA LEU A 546 32.23 7.24 -5.18
C LEU A 546 32.03 6.67 -6.59
N LEU A 547 30.80 6.77 -7.12
CA LEU A 547 30.49 6.30 -8.46
C LEU A 547 31.20 7.13 -9.54
N GLN A 548 31.23 8.47 -9.40
CA GLN A 548 31.93 9.33 -10.35
C GLN A 548 33.45 9.06 -10.34
N GLU A 549 34.05 8.85 -9.17
CA GLU A 549 35.45 8.45 -9.05
C GLU A 549 35.72 7.10 -9.72
N PHE A 550 34.83 6.09 -9.50
CA PHE A 550 34.94 4.79 -10.14
C PHE A 550 34.94 4.90 -11.67
N LEU A 551 34.00 5.67 -12.24
CA LEU A 551 33.91 5.89 -13.69
C LEU A 551 35.18 6.53 -14.24
N ALA A 552 35.73 7.54 -13.56
CA ALA A 552 36.94 8.23 -13.97
C ALA A 552 38.17 7.33 -13.89
N GLN A 553 38.35 6.56 -12.81
CA GLN A 553 39.50 5.69 -12.59
C GLN A 553 39.53 4.50 -13.55
N ASN A 554 38.37 3.99 -13.98
CA ASN A 554 38.27 2.84 -14.87
C ASN A 554 38.06 3.24 -16.34
N ALA A 555 38.34 4.53 -16.68
CA ALA A 555 38.28 5.06 -18.04
C ALA A 555 36.97 4.76 -18.78
N TYR A 556 35.83 4.99 -18.09
CA TYR A 556 34.52 4.90 -18.72
C TYR A 556 34.26 6.07 -19.65
N GLU A 557 33.72 5.79 -20.82
CA GLU A 557 33.28 6.79 -21.78
C GLU A 557 31.76 6.92 -21.77
N ARG A 558 31.26 8.16 -21.77
CA ARG A 558 29.83 8.40 -21.90
C ARG A 558 29.40 8.22 -23.35
N LYS A 559 28.59 7.19 -23.60
CA LYS A 559 28.12 6.81 -24.93
C LYS A 559 26.76 7.42 -25.29
N LEU A 560 25.88 7.61 -24.29
CA LEU A 560 24.59 8.25 -24.49
C LEU A 560 24.32 9.26 -23.37
N ASP A 561 23.73 10.40 -23.77
CA ASP A 561 23.17 11.39 -22.85
C ASP A 561 21.95 12.04 -23.53
N ASN A 562 20.75 11.73 -23.03
CA ASN A 562 19.51 12.31 -23.57
C ASN A 562 18.85 13.32 -22.61
N GLY A 563 19.62 13.84 -21.65
CA GLY A 563 19.17 14.80 -20.65
C GLY A 563 18.44 14.19 -19.43
N THR A 564 18.08 12.90 -19.50
CA THR A 564 17.51 12.16 -18.36
C THR A 564 18.39 10.97 -18.02
N TYR A 565 18.75 10.15 -18.99
CA TYR A 565 19.58 8.99 -18.81
C TYR A 565 20.96 9.19 -19.44
N GLN A 566 21.96 8.65 -18.76
CA GLN A 566 23.33 8.59 -19.25
C GLN A 566 23.80 7.13 -19.25
N ILE A 567 24.47 6.71 -20.34
CA ILE A 567 25.06 5.38 -20.46
C ILE A 567 26.57 5.53 -20.57
N TYR A 568 27.30 4.69 -19.82
CA TYR A 568 28.76 4.64 -19.81
C TYR A 568 29.24 3.21 -20.04
N GLU A 569 30.34 3.09 -20.85
CA GLU A 569 31.06 1.85 -21.15
C GLU A 569 32.56 1.99 -20.96
#